data_639db9cb9987e7233394857baefb56f9
#
_entry.id   639db9cb9987e7233394857baefb56f9
#
_cell.length_a   1.000
_cell.length_b   1.000
_cell.length_c   1.000
_cell.angle_alpha   90.00
_cell.angle_beta   90.00
_cell.angle_gamma   90.00
#
_symmetry.space_group_name_H-M   'P 1'
#
loop_
_entity.id
_entity.type
_entity.pdbx_description
1 polymer ?
#
loop_
_entity_poly.entity_id
_entity_poly.type
_entity_poly.pdbx_seq_one_letter_code
_entity_poly.pdbx_strand_id
1 'polypeptide(L)'
;RCILRAADPNRMVYWSRGAVQDIYAYSPYSPSIAKEADMTCIPVSLPAEQVQSGADSPAHIGKYGFMYAQPCHITPETDMSEGVSLVFKQLFAIMNIRLKLTPDCALNEIPVIRMKLESAASALAYDKATVNMTTEDGIPVVTPGSSSNNIVLKFAENIILNKENYVSFYMMVAPGIHSAGDLNLEVIARDNSVYSVDIAAGVNIEPNMVYVRDFDLSLDSFVPADPYQIE
;
A
#
# COMPACT_ATOMS: atom_id res chain seq x y z
N ARG A 1 -18.49 1.47 -11.80
CA ARG A 1 -18.32 0.42 -12.83
C ARG A 1 -17.48 1.01 -13.95
N CYS A 2 -16.34 0.39 -14.26
CA CYS A 2 -15.51 0.78 -15.40
C CYS A 2 -15.67 -0.28 -16.49
N ILE A 3 -15.84 0.16 -17.73
CA ILE A 3 -15.90 -0.75 -18.88
C ILE A 3 -14.52 -0.75 -19.53
N LEU A 4 -13.86 -1.90 -19.49
CA LEU A 4 -12.59 -2.09 -20.20
C LEU A 4 -12.88 -2.42 -21.67
N ARG A 5 -12.17 -1.76 -22.56
CA ARG A 5 -12.22 -2.03 -24.00
C ARG A 5 -10.82 -2.28 -24.52
N ALA A 6 -10.68 -3.14 -25.53
CA ALA A 6 -9.40 -3.32 -26.20
C ALA A 6 -8.90 -1.95 -26.72
N ALA A 7 -7.65 -1.61 -26.44
CA ALA A 7 -7.03 -0.39 -26.93
C ALA A 7 -6.87 -0.41 -28.46
N ASP A 8 -6.70 -1.59 -29.04
CA ASP A 8 -6.67 -1.83 -30.47
C ASP A 8 -7.90 -2.68 -30.86
N PRO A 9 -8.85 -2.13 -31.65
CA PRO A 9 -10.04 -2.87 -32.06
C PRO A 9 -9.73 -4.09 -32.92
N ASN A 10 -8.52 -4.21 -33.48
CA ASN A 10 -8.07 -5.36 -34.26
C ASN A 10 -7.46 -6.46 -33.39
N ARG A 11 -7.25 -6.20 -32.10
CA ARG A 11 -6.76 -7.17 -31.10
C ARG A 11 -7.89 -7.57 -30.16
N MET A 12 -8.96 -8.10 -30.72
CA MET A 12 -10.03 -8.68 -29.90
C MET A 12 -9.56 -9.99 -29.26
N VAL A 13 -9.87 -10.15 -27.97
CA VAL A 13 -9.76 -11.45 -27.32
C VAL A 13 -10.94 -12.28 -27.78
N TYR A 14 -10.67 -13.34 -28.51
CA TYR A 14 -11.68 -14.29 -28.95
C TYR A 14 -11.77 -15.43 -27.94
N TRP A 15 -12.98 -15.70 -27.49
CA TRP A 15 -13.26 -16.87 -26.67
C TRP A 15 -13.33 -18.10 -27.57
N SER A 16 -12.51 -19.12 -27.29
CA SER A 16 -12.64 -20.40 -27.98
C SER A 16 -13.88 -21.12 -27.47
N ARG A 17 -14.83 -21.40 -28.35
CA ARG A 17 -16.01 -22.22 -28.00
C ARG A 17 -15.58 -23.60 -27.52
N GLY A 18 -16.06 -24.00 -26.33
CA GLY A 18 -15.83 -25.32 -25.76
C GLY A 18 -14.58 -25.50 -24.90
N ALA A 19 -13.81 -24.42 -24.65
CA ALA A 19 -12.68 -24.48 -23.72
C ALA A 19 -13.01 -23.77 -22.40
N VAL A 20 -12.55 -24.35 -21.30
CA VAL A 20 -12.50 -23.68 -19.99
C VAL A 20 -11.32 -22.72 -20.01
N GLN A 21 -11.54 -21.51 -19.55
CA GLN A 21 -10.52 -20.47 -19.53
C GLN A 21 -10.56 -19.70 -18.22
N ASP A 22 -9.39 -19.41 -17.66
CA ASP A 22 -9.21 -18.52 -16.52
C ASP A 22 -8.71 -17.17 -16.98
N ILE A 23 -9.40 -16.11 -16.55
CA ILE A 23 -8.98 -14.73 -16.80
C ILE A 23 -8.34 -14.18 -15.57
N TYR A 24 -7.07 -13.79 -15.70
CA TYR A 24 -6.30 -13.06 -14.71
C TYR A 24 -6.19 -11.60 -15.13
N ALA A 25 -6.31 -10.69 -14.17
CA ALA A 25 -6.12 -9.27 -14.44
C ALA A 25 -5.33 -8.61 -13.33
N TYR A 26 -4.46 -7.68 -13.69
CA TYR A 26 -3.66 -6.89 -12.76
C TYR A 26 -3.47 -5.45 -13.26
N SER A 27 -3.11 -4.57 -12.36
CA SER A 27 -2.80 -3.16 -12.59
C SER A 27 -1.70 -2.71 -11.63
N PRO A 28 -0.73 -1.86 -12.06
CA PRO A 28 -0.67 -1.19 -13.37
C PRO A 28 -0.18 -2.12 -14.49
N TYR A 29 -0.52 -1.77 -15.71
CA TYR A 29 0.03 -2.46 -16.88
C TYR A 29 1.52 -2.22 -17.01
N SER A 30 2.28 -3.28 -17.22
CA SER A 30 3.70 -3.22 -17.55
C SER A 30 4.00 -3.98 -18.85
N PRO A 31 4.62 -3.32 -19.84
CA PRO A 31 4.99 -4.00 -21.10
C PRO A 31 5.97 -5.17 -20.91
N SER A 32 6.79 -5.13 -19.86
CA SER A 32 7.71 -6.23 -19.52
C SER A 32 6.95 -7.47 -19.03
N ILE A 33 5.91 -7.28 -18.23
CA ILE A 33 5.06 -8.36 -17.73
C ILE A 33 4.28 -9.00 -18.88
N ALA A 34 3.71 -8.19 -19.79
CA ALA A 34 2.92 -8.67 -20.91
C ALA A 34 3.70 -9.58 -21.88
N LYS A 35 5.02 -9.52 -21.89
CA LYS A 35 5.87 -10.38 -22.74
C LYS A 35 6.13 -11.75 -22.11
N GLU A 36 6.07 -11.86 -20.80
CA GLU A 36 6.47 -13.07 -20.09
C GLU A 36 5.33 -14.06 -19.91
N ALA A 37 4.08 -13.69 -20.12
CA ALA A 37 2.86 -14.51 -20.11
C ALA A 37 2.74 -15.52 -18.94
N ASP A 38 3.64 -15.45 -17.95
CA ASP A 38 3.70 -16.36 -16.81
C ASP A 38 3.04 -15.70 -15.59
N MET A 39 1.79 -16.06 -15.34
CA MET A 39 1.01 -15.59 -14.20
C MET A 39 1.50 -16.14 -12.85
N THR A 40 2.44 -17.08 -12.87
CA THR A 40 3.06 -17.62 -11.65
C THR A 40 4.23 -16.76 -11.15
N CYS A 41 4.73 -15.83 -11.97
CA CYS A 41 5.97 -15.10 -11.67
C CYS A 41 5.91 -13.64 -12.14
N ILE A 42 4.86 -12.90 -11.78
CA ILE A 42 4.71 -11.49 -12.16
C ILE A 42 5.64 -10.63 -11.30
N PRO A 43 6.58 -9.87 -11.89
CA PRO A 43 7.45 -9.00 -11.12
C PRO A 43 6.67 -7.83 -10.50
N VAL A 44 6.92 -7.57 -9.22
CA VAL A 44 6.33 -6.47 -8.46
C VAL A 44 7.40 -5.83 -7.58
N SER A 45 7.24 -4.55 -7.31
CA SER A 45 8.04 -3.83 -6.33
C SER A 45 7.17 -2.93 -5.47
N LEU A 46 7.54 -2.82 -4.22
CA LEU A 46 7.02 -1.85 -3.27
C LEU A 46 8.23 -1.12 -2.68
N PRO A 47 8.57 0.08 -3.17
CA PRO A 47 9.82 0.74 -2.79
C PRO A 47 9.79 1.14 -1.31
N ALA A 48 10.93 1.00 -0.65
CA ALA A 48 11.15 1.48 0.71
C ALA A 48 11.16 3.01 0.80
N GLU A 49 11.43 3.70 -0.28
CA GLU A 49 11.34 5.16 -0.37
C GLU A 49 10.09 5.57 -1.13
N GLN A 50 9.22 6.33 -0.48
CA GLN A 50 7.98 6.85 -1.05
C GLN A 50 7.95 8.37 -0.93
N VAL A 51 7.22 9.05 -1.83
CA VAL A 51 7.17 10.51 -1.86
C VAL A 51 5.73 10.99 -1.89
N GLN A 52 5.30 11.66 -0.82
CA GLN A 52 3.99 12.31 -0.73
C GLN A 52 4.10 13.75 -1.25
N SER A 53 3.16 14.15 -2.10
CA SER A 53 3.20 15.46 -2.77
C SER A 53 2.92 16.65 -1.85
N GLY A 54 2.11 16.47 -0.81
CA GLY A 54 1.73 17.51 0.15
C GLY A 54 0.96 16.93 1.33
N ALA A 55 0.56 17.77 2.27
CA ALA A 55 -0.26 17.39 3.40
C ALA A 55 -1.56 16.74 2.93
N ASP A 56 -2.02 15.70 3.64
CA ASP A 56 -3.30 15.01 3.39
C ASP A 56 -3.49 14.41 1.99
N SER A 57 -2.42 14.33 1.17
CA SER A 57 -2.51 13.87 -0.21
C SER A 57 -2.18 12.38 -0.37
N PRO A 58 -3.15 11.51 -0.69
CA PRO A 58 -2.90 10.09 -0.98
C PRO A 58 -2.49 9.86 -2.44
N ALA A 59 -2.31 10.90 -3.27
CA ALA A 59 -2.14 10.78 -4.73
C ALA A 59 -0.95 9.90 -5.16
N HIS A 60 0.11 9.83 -4.33
CA HIS A 60 1.30 9.02 -4.61
C HIS A 60 1.06 7.51 -4.42
N ILE A 61 0.06 7.11 -3.64
CA ILE A 61 -0.25 5.70 -3.35
C ILE A 61 -0.51 4.92 -4.64
N GLY A 62 -1.20 5.52 -5.61
CA GLY A 62 -1.45 4.89 -6.91
C GLY A 62 -0.19 4.52 -7.71
N LYS A 63 0.97 5.13 -7.40
CA LYS A 63 2.25 4.80 -8.06
C LYS A 63 2.87 3.51 -7.53
N TYR A 64 2.56 3.15 -6.29
CA TYR A 64 3.14 2.02 -5.57
C TYR A 64 2.18 0.84 -5.46
N GLY A 65 0.90 1.08 -5.77
CA GLY A 65 -0.14 0.06 -5.69
C GLY A 65 -0.01 -0.98 -6.79
N PHE A 66 -0.18 -2.25 -6.42
CA PHE A 66 -0.40 -3.34 -7.34
C PHE A 66 -1.78 -3.94 -7.05
N MET A 67 -2.66 -3.90 -8.03
CA MET A 67 -4.00 -4.46 -7.93
C MET A 67 -4.10 -5.72 -8.75
N TYR A 68 -4.84 -6.68 -8.25
CA TYR A 68 -5.16 -7.91 -8.95
C TYR A 68 -6.67 -8.18 -8.88
N ALA A 69 -7.20 -8.85 -9.88
CA ALA A 69 -8.54 -9.42 -9.83
C ALA A 69 -8.45 -10.90 -9.49
N GLN A 70 -9.40 -11.40 -8.70
CA GLN A 70 -9.56 -12.83 -8.53
C GLN A 70 -9.83 -13.46 -9.90
N PRO A 71 -9.27 -14.65 -10.17
CA PRO A 71 -9.48 -15.32 -11.45
C PRO A 71 -10.96 -15.47 -11.75
N CYS A 72 -11.34 -15.13 -12.97
CA CYS A 72 -12.68 -15.42 -13.47
C CYS A 72 -12.62 -16.67 -14.32
N HIS A 73 -13.32 -17.70 -13.86
CA HIS A 73 -13.41 -18.98 -14.52
C HIS A 73 -14.56 -18.96 -15.53
N ILE A 74 -14.25 -19.17 -16.80
CA ILE A 74 -15.23 -19.18 -17.89
C ILE A 74 -15.35 -20.59 -18.41
N THR A 75 -16.57 -21.09 -18.46
CA THR A 75 -16.95 -22.37 -19.06
C THR A 75 -17.78 -22.16 -20.32
N PRO A 76 -18.00 -23.20 -21.13
CA PRO A 76 -18.90 -23.10 -22.29
C PRO A 76 -20.34 -22.68 -21.96
N GLU A 77 -20.76 -22.89 -20.72
CA GLU A 77 -22.10 -22.54 -20.21
C GLU A 77 -22.16 -21.13 -19.62
N THR A 78 -21.02 -20.44 -19.50
CA THR A 78 -20.99 -19.09 -18.94
C THR A 78 -21.72 -18.13 -19.87
N ASP A 79 -22.73 -17.43 -19.32
CA ASP A 79 -23.41 -16.37 -20.06
C ASP A 79 -22.51 -15.14 -20.19
N MET A 80 -22.07 -14.89 -21.41
CA MET A 80 -21.21 -13.76 -21.74
C MET A 80 -21.98 -12.52 -22.21
N SER A 81 -23.30 -12.53 -22.20
CA SER A 81 -24.13 -11.42 -22.68
C SER A 81 -23.89 -10.11 -21.90
N GLU A 82 -23.58 -10.23 -20.62
CA GLU A 82 -23.25 -9.09 -19.75
C GLU A 82 -21.75 -8.81 -19.59
N GLY A 83 -20.90 -9.58 -20.25
CA GLY A 83 -19.44 -9.53 -20.14
C GLY A 83 -18.92 -10.18 -18.87
N VAL A 84 -17.63 -9.99 -18.58
CA VAL A 84 -16.92 -10.51 -17.40
C VAL A 84 -16.80 -9.44 -16.34
N SER A 85 -17.18 -9.74 -15.10
CA SER A 85 -16.98 -8.86 -13.96
C SER A 85 -15.66 -9.20 -13.27
N LEU A 86 -14.75 -8.21 -13.20
CA LEU A 86 -13.48 -8.33 -12.50
C LEU A 86 -13.49 -7.42 -11.28
N VAL A 87 -13.28 -8.00 -10.10
CA VAL A 87 -13.20 -7.26 -8.84
C VAL A 87 -11.73 -7.13 -8.45
N PHE A 88 -11.21 -5.92 -8.52
CA PHE A 88 -9.82 -5.64 -8.18
C PHE A 88 -9.65 -5.42 -6.68
N LYS A 89 -8.58 -5.99 -6.14
CA LYS A 89 -8.09 -5.82 -4.78
C LYS A 89 -6.64 -5.33 -4.80
N GLN A 90 -6.24 -4.58 -3.79
CA GLN A 90 -4.84 -4.18 -3.60
C GLN A 90 -4.04 -5.36 -3.03
N LEU A 91 -2.84 -5.55 -3.56
CA LEU A 91 -1.90 -6.55 -3.04
C LEU A 91 -1.26 -6.10 -1.72
N PHE A 92 -1.10 -4.80 -1.55
CA PHE A 92 -0.49 -4.15 -0.40
C PHE A 92 -1.55 -3.47 0.47
N ALA A 93 -1.14 -3.06 1.66
CA ALA A 93 -1.96 -2.26 2.56
C ALA A 93 -1.55 -0.78 2.51
N ILE A 94 -2.44 0.09 2.99
CA ILE A 94 -2.16 1.51 3.17
C ILE A 94 -2.13 1.77 4.68
N MET A 95 -1.07 2.42 5.14
CA MET A 95 -1.01 2.97 6.48
C MET A 95 -1.17 4.49 6.39
N ASN A 96 -2.22 5.00 7.02
CA ASN A 96 -2.50 6.43 7.18
C ASN A 96 -2.15 6.83 8.61
N ILE A 97 -1.01 7.47 8.79
CA ILE A 97 -0.57 8.02 10.06
C ILE A 97 -1.01 9.48 10.11
N ARG A 98 -1.80 9.83 11.12
CA ARG A 98 -2.26 11.21 11.30
C ARG A 98 -1.58 11.82 12.53
N LEU A 99 -0.95 12.96 12.34
CA LEU A 99 -0.18 13.66 13.38
C LEU A 99 -0.71 15.06 13.62
N LYS A 100 -0.74 15.47 14.87
CA LYS A 100 -0.84 16.88 15.31
C LYS A 100 0.05 17.11 16.52
N LEU A 101 0.22 18.36 16.93
CA LEU A 101 0.91 18.69 18.16
C LEU A 101 -0.03 18.61 19.35
N THR A 102 0.49 18.20 20.52
CA THR A 102 -0.26 18.27 21.77
C THR A 102 -0.58 19.73 22.14
N PRO A 103 -1.68 20.01 22.83
CA PRO A 103 -2.05 21.37 23.22
C PRO A 103 -0.99 22.08 24.08
N ASP A 104 -0.27 21.31 24.91
CA ASP A 104 0.79 21.77 25.81
C ASP A 104 2.18 21.80 25.16
N CYS A 105 2.31 21.39 23.91
CA CYS A 105 3.57 21.48 23.18
C CYS A 105 4.09 22.95 23.22
N ALA A 106 5.36 23.13 23.54
CA ALA A 106 5.97 24.47 23.63
C ALA A 106 6.05 25.19 22.28
N LEU A 107 6.06 24.42 21.17
CA LEU A 107 6.01 24.93 19.81
C LEU A 107 4.57 24.96 19.29
N ASN A 108 4.24 25.96 18.48
CA ASN A 108 2.95 26.04 17.80
C ASN A 108 2.95 25.32 16.46
N GLU A 109 4.12 25.18 15.86
CA GLU A 109 4.32 24.58 14.54
C GLU A 109 5.63 23.80 14.51
N ILE A 110 5.63 22.63 13.86
CA ILE A 110 6.83 21.84 13.57
C ILE A 110 6.84 21.50 12.08
N PRO A 111 7.80 22.04 11.31
CA PRO A 111 7.99 21.65 9.92
C PRO A 111 8.64 20.26 9.83
N VAL A 112 7.93 19.30 9.24
CA VAL A 112 8.38 17.92 9.04
C VAL A 112 8.93 17.75 7.64
N ILE A 113 10.07 17.06 7.52
CA ILE A 113 10.73 16.81 6.23
C ILE A 113 10.64 15.36 5.76
N ARG A 114 10.48 14.42 6.69
CA ARG A 114 10.32 12.99 6.36
C ARG A 114 9.78 12.21 7.57
N MET A 115 9.24 11.05 7.28
CA MET A 115 8.89 10.05 8.28
C MET A 115 9.54 8.72 7.94
N LYS A 116 9.80 7.89 8.94
CA LYS A 116 10.28 6.52 8.78
C LYS A 116 9.41 5.60 9.62
N LEU A 117 8.89 4.56 9.00
CA LEU A 117 8.29 3.42 9.68
C LEU A 117 9.27 2.25 9.57
N GLU A 118 9.62 1.66 10.69
CA GLU A 118 10.54 0.53 10.78
C GLU A 118 9.89 -0.65 11.50
N SER A 119 10.19 -1.86 11.07
CA SER A 119 9.78 -3.10 11.70
C SER A 119 10.99 -3.88 12.19
N ALA A 120 10.96 -4.35 13.43
CA ALA A 120 12.02 -5.20 13.96
C ALA A 120 11.99 -6.63 13.39
N ALA A 121 10.81 -7.12 12.99
CA ALA A 121 10.59 -8.54 12.69
C ALA A 121 10.29 -8.83 11.21
N SER A 122 9.60 -7.94 10.51
CA SER A 122 9.02 -8.26 9.19
C SER A 122 9.34 -7.21 8.14
N ALA A 123 9.35 -7.63 6.87
CA ALA A 123 9.51 -6.71 5.77
C ALA A 123 8.30 -5.78 5.63
N LEU A 124 8.55 -4.51 5.41
CA LEU A 124 7.55 -3.49 5.10
C LEU A 124 7.53 -3.11 3.61
N ALA A 125 8.61 -3.40 2.89
CA ALA A 125 8.75 -3.09 1.48
C ALA A 125 9.48 -4.22 0.74
N TYR A 126 9.28 -4.28 -0.60
CA TYR A 126 9.92 -5.24 -1.49
C TYR A 126 10.57 -4.49 -2.64
N ASP A 127 11.89 -4.42 -2.66
CA ASP A 127 12.63 -3.84 -3.78
C ASP A 127 12.44 -4.68 -5.05
N LYS A 128 12.48 -6.01 -4.87
CA LYS A 128 12.15 -7.00 -5.91
C LYS A 128 11.33 -8.12 -5.30
N ALA A 129 10.21 -8.43 -5.92
CA ALA A 129 9.40 -9.58 -5.57
C ALA A 129 8.73 -10.15 -6.81
N THR A 130 8.21 -11.36 -6.70
CA THR A 130 7.34 -11.96 -7.70
C THR A 130 6.00 -12.32 -7.09
N VAL A 131 4.96 -12.25 -7.89
CA VAL A 131 3.60 -12.58 -7.50
C VAL A 131 3.11 -13.77 -8.31
N ASN A 132 2.70 -14.81 -7.63
CA ASN A 132 1.97 -15.92 -8.22
C ASN A 132 0.46 -15.65 -8.11
N MET A 133 -0.21 -15.47 -9.25
CA MET A 133 -1.65 -15.25 -9.32
C MET A 133 -2.45 -16.53 -9.59
N THR A 134 -1.80 -17.68 -9.81
CA THR A 134 -2.45 -18.94 -10.16
C THR A 134 -2.67 -19.86 -8.96
N THR A 135 -2.89 -19.27 -7.79
CA THR A 135 -3.17 -20.01 -6.55
C THR A 135 -4.58 -20.59 -6.55
N GLU A 136 -4.78 -21.74 -5.92
CA GLU A 136 -6.08 -22.45 -5.89
C GLU A 136 -7.20 -21.64 -5.22
N ASP A 137 -6.85 -20.83 -4.22
CA ASP A 137 -7.79 -19.94 -3.50
C ASP A 137 -8.00 -18.58 -4.17
N GLY A 138 -7.28 -18.31 -5.27
CA GLY A 138 -7.32 -17.03 -5.98
C GLY A 138 -6.71 -15.86 -5.20
N ILE A 139 -5.96 -16.15 -4.12
CA ILE A 139 -5.23 -15.15 -3.33
C ILE A 139 -3.77 -15.16 -3.78
N PRO A 140 -3.25 -14.09 -4.38
CA PRO A 140 -1.87 -14.06 -4.86
C PRO A 140 -0.85 -14.28 -3.74
N VAL A 141 0.17 -15.06 -4.04
CA VAL A 141 1.30 -15.27 -3.14
C VAL A 141 2.48 -14.44 -3.59
N VAL A 142 3.01 -13.63 -2.68
CA VAL A 142 4.21 -12.81 -2.91
C VAL A 142 5.44 -13.58 -2.47
N THR A 143 6.42 -13.70 -3.36
CA THR A 143 7.74 -14.24 -3.03
C THR A 143 8.77 -13.10 -3.08
N PRO A 144 9.29 -12.64 -1.94
CA PRO A 144 10.31 -11.60 -1.90
C PRO A 144 11.63 -12.07 -2.52
N GLY A 145 12.20 -11.27 -3.42
CA GLY A 145 13.59 -11.43 -3.88
C GLY A 145 14.55 -10.58 -3.03
N SER A 146 14.18 -9.34 -2.77
CA SER A 146 14.85 -8.46 -1.80
C SER A 146 13.79 -7.63 -1.08
N SER A 147 13.99 -7.41 0.20
CA SER A 147 13.04 -6.72 1.07
C SER A 147 13.72 -5.71 1.98
N SER A 148 12.93 -4.75 2.45
CA SER A 148 13.33 -3.79 3.47
C SER A 148 12.37 -3.85 4.65
N ASN A 149 12.90 -3.77 5.85
CA ASN A 149 12.13 -3.68 7.07
C ASN A 149 11.77 -2.23 7.45
N ASN A 150 12.02 -1.27 6.56
CA ASN A 150 11.63 0.11 6.77
C ASN A 150 11.04 0.73 5.50
N ILE A 151 10.24 1.78 5.72
CA ILE A 151 9.73 2.68 4.70
C ILE A 151 10.08 4.10 5.12
N VAL A 152 10.64 4.86 4.19
CA VAL A 152 10.93 6.29 4.36
C VAL A 152 9.97 7.07 3.47
N LEU A 153 9.08 7.85 4.10
CA LEU A 153 8.20 8.78 3.42
C LEU A 153 8.85 10.16 3.38
N LYS A 154 9.19 10.62 2.20
CA LYS A 154 9.67 11.98 1.92
C LYS A 154 8.51 12.87 1.48
N PHE A 155 8.65 14.17 1.68
CA PHE A 155 7.66 15.14 1.27
C PHE A 155 8.20 16.01 0.15
N ALA A 156 7.40 16.20 -0.90
CA ALA A 156 7.75 17.08 -2.02
C ALA A 156 7.67 18.56 -1.59
N GLU A 157 6.80 18.87 -0.62
CA GLU A 157 6.60 20.19 -0.04
C GLU A 157 6.78 20.12 1.48
N ASN A 158 7.05 21.26 2.11
CA ASN A 158 7.11 21.33 3.57
C ASN A 158 5.73 21.04 4.16
N ILE A 159 5.67 20.09 5.07
CA ILE A 159 4.47 19.79 5.83
C ILE A 159 4.65 20.36 7.24
N ILE A 160 3.67 21.14 7.70
CA ILE A 160 3.71 21.81 9.01
C ILE A 160 2.66 21.15 9.90
N LEU A 161 3.11 20.56 11.01
CA LEU A 161 2.23 20.12 12.09
C LEU A 161 1.86 21.29 12.98
N ASN A 162 0.60 21.32 13.42
CA ASN A 162 0.08 22.32 14.36
C ASN A 162 -0.77 21.63 15.45
N LYS A 163 -1.33 22.42 16.37
CA LYS A 163 -2.13 21.93 17.50
C LYS A 163 -3.61 21.69 17.16
N GLU A 164 -4.08 22.21 16.05
CA GLU A 164 -5.52 22.28 15.74
C GLU A 164 -6.00 21.08 14.95
N ASN A 165 -5.24 20.70 13.92
CA ASN A 165 -5.69 19.71 12.97
C ASN A 165 -4.67 18.57 12.81
N TYR A 166 -5.19 17.35 12.65
CA TYR A 166 -4.37 16.23 12.21
C TYR A 166 -3.97 16.40 10.75
N VAL A 167 -2.73 16.08 10.46
CA VAL A 167 -2.17 15.98 9.10
C VAL A 167 -1.96 14.52 8.78
N SER A 168 -2.45 14.07 7.63
CA SER A 168 -2.40 12.68 7.19
C SER A 168 -1.15 12.39 6.35
N PHE A 169 -0.51 11.28 6.67
CA PHE A 169 0.66 10.74 6.00
C PHE A 169 0.36 9.31 5.54
N TYR A 170 0.48 9.08 4.24
CA TYR A 170 0.10 7.81 3.64
C TYR A 170 1.33 7.03 3.20
N MET A 171 1.44 5.78 3.64
CA MET A 171 2.48 4.83 3.23
C MET A 171 1.82 3.58 2.67
N MET A 172 2.32 3.08 1.54
CA MET A 172 1.97 1.73 1.09
C MET A 172 2.93 0.77 1.77
N VAL A 173 2.39 -0.28 2.42
CA VAL A 173 3.15 -1.23 3.23
C VAL A 173 2.88 -2.67 2.79
N ALA A 174 3.88 -3.53 2.93
CA ALA A 174 3.72 -4.95 2.69
C ALA A 174 2.84 -5.58 3.79
N PRO A 175 1.95 -6.51 3.45
CA PRO A 175 1.21 -7.29 4.43
C PRO A 175 2.15 -8.11 5.32
N GLY A 176 1.80 -8.24 6.59
CA GLY A 176 2.60 -9.00 7.55
C GLY A 176 2.06 -8.92 8.97
N ILE A 177 2.52 -9.82 9.82
CA ILE A 177 2.19 -9.84 11.24
C ILE A 177 3.30 -9.13 12.01
N HIS A 178 2.94 -8.15 12.80
CA HIS A 178 3.82 -7.40 13.67
C HIS A 178 3.36 -7.54 15.11
N SER A 179 4.24 -8.04 15.97
CA SER A 179 3.96 -8.14 17.40
C SER A 179 3.97 -6.76 18.07
N ALA A 180 3.52 -6.69 19.29
CA ALA A 180 3.58 -5.46 20.08
C ALA A 180 5.03 -4.96 20.21
N GLY A 181 5.27 -3.71 19.85
CA GLY A 181 6.60 -3.09 19.85
C GLY A 181 7.50 -3.42 18.65
N ASP A 182 7.04 -4.22 17.67
CA ASP A 182 7.81 -4.48 16.46
C ASP A 182 7.90 -3.28 15.52
N LEU A 183 6.91 -2.40 15.56
CA LEU A 183 6.86 -1.21 14.70
C LEU A 183 7.33 0.02 15.47
N ASN A 184 8.27 0.74 14.88
CA ASN A 184 8.74 2.06 15.33
C ASN A 184 8.44 3.11 14.27
N LEU A 185 7.91 4.26 14.72
CA LEU A 185 7.67 5.43 13.88
C LEU A 185 8.61 6.55 14.28
N GLU A 186 9.37 7.05 13.33
CA GLU A 186 10.21 8.24 13.47
C GLU A 186 9.66 9.38 12.62
N VAL A 187 9.54 10.57 13.20
CA VAL A 187 9.23 11.82 12.49
C VAL A 187 10.44 12.74 12.59
N ILE A 188 10.91 13.23 11.46
CA ILE A 188 12.12 14.04 11.37
C ILE A 188 11.73 15.45 10.96
N ALA A 189 11.99 16.38 11.86
CA ALA A 189 11.74 17.80 11.64
C ALA A 189 12.86 18.47 10.82
N ARG A 190 12.61 19.68 10.35
CA ARG A 190 13.54 20.45 9.51
C ARG A 190 14.87 20.78 10.20
N ASP A 191 14.86 20.92 11.51
CA ASP A 191 16.06 21.15 12.34
C ASP A 191 16.85 19.88 12.64
N ASN A 192 16.43 18.75 12.04
CA ASN A 192 16.92 17.38 12.26
C ASN A 192 16.56 16.80 13.64
N SER A 193 15.66 17.41 14.40
CA SER A 193 15.09 16.76 15.57
C SER A 193 14.33 15.51 15.14
N VAL A 194 14.50 14.43 15.90
CA VAL A 194 13.86 13.14 15.65
C VAL A 194 12.91 12.84 16.81
N TYR A 195 11.66 12.62 16.47
CA TYR A 195 10.63 12.17 17.39
C TYR A 195 10.32 10.70 17.08
N SER A 196 10.40 9.84 18.05
CA SER A 196 10.27 8.40 17.88
C SER A 196 9.23 7.81 18.83
N VAL A 197 8.46 6.84 18.33
CA VAL A 197 7.50 6.09 19.14
C VAL A 197 7.46 4.64 18.71
N ASP A 198 7.50 3.72 19.69
CA ASP A 198 7.18 2.32 19.46
C ASP A 198 5.66 2.14 19.43
N ILE A 199 5.17 1.51 18.37
CA ILE A 199 3.76 1.18 18.24
C ILE A 199 3.48 -0.02 19.16
N ALA A 200 2.95 0.27 20.36
CA ALA A 200 2.84 -0.70 21.43
C ALA A 200 1.89 -1.87 21.13
N ALA A 201 0.87 -1.66 20.29
CA ALA A 201 -0.08 -2.71 19.93
C ALA A 201 0.40 -3.50 18.72
N GLY A 202 0.34 -4.82 18.79
CA GLY A 202 0.56 -5.67 17.61
C GLY A 202 -0.50 -5.45 16.55
N VAL A 203 -0.13 -5.65 15.31
CA VAL A 203 -1.05 -5.51 14.16
C VAL A 203 -0.79 -6.61 13.13
N ASN A 204 -1.87 -7.19 12.61
CA ASN A 204 -1.85 -8.01 11.41
C ASN A 204 -2.20 -7.10 10.23
N ILE A 205 -1.20 -6.71 9.46
CA ILE A 205 -1.39 -5.90 8.25
C ILE A 205 -1.85 -6.82 7.13
N GLU A 206 -3.11 -6.72 6.77
CA GLU A 206 -3.73 -7.51 5.71
C GLU A 206 -3.72 -6.74 4.37
N PRO A 207 -3.62 -7.44 3.23
CA PRO A 207 -3.71 -6.81 1.92
C PRO A 207 -5.08 -6.13 1.73
N ASN A 208 -5.12 -5.11 0.88
CA ASN A 208 -6.34 -4.39 0.52
C ASN A 208 -7.04 -3.64 1.69
N MET A 209 -6.31 -3.40 2.79
CA MET A 209 -6.82 -2.67 3.96
C MET A 209 -6.18 -1.30 4.09
N VAL A 210 -6.90 -0.38 4.74
CA VAL A 210 -6.39 0.93 5.16
C VAL A 210 -6.35 0.95 6.68
N TYR A 211 -5.17 1.18 7.24
CA TYR A 211 -4.96 1.30 8.69
C TYR A 211 -4.76 2.75 9.04
N VAL A 212 -5.60 3.29 9.90
CA VAL A 212 -5.50 4.67 10.38
C VAL A 212 -4.93 4.68 11.80
N ARG A 213 -3.95 5.56 12.06
CA ARG A 213 -3.34 5.71 13.36
C ARG A 213 -3.10 7.17 13.69
N ASP A 214 -3.63 7.62 14.81
CA ASP A 214 -3.51 8.99 15.30
C ASP A 214 -2.44 9.08 16.38
N PHE A 215 -1.58 10.10 16.28
CA PHE A 215 -0.60 10.42 17.31
C PHE A 215 -0.59 11.92 17.56
N ASP A 216 -0.52 12.26 18.84
CA ASP A 216 -0.24 13.60 19.30
C ASP A 216 1.26 13.71 19.62
N LEU A 217 1.96 14.66 18.98
CA LEU A 217 3.39 14.87 19.13
C LEU A 217 3.64 15.93 20.21
N SER A 218 4.40 15.55 21.25
CA SER A 218 5.03 16.50 22.17
C SER A 218 6.52 16.64 21.86
N LEU A 219 7.21 17.62 22.46
CA LEU A 219 8.66 17.75 22.28
C LEU A 219 9.46 16.59 22.91
N ASP A 220 8.87 15.92 23.88
CA ASP A 220 9.54 14.85 24.64
C ASP A 220 9.16 13.45 24.17
N SER A 221 7.97 13.27 23.55
CA SER A 221 7.50 11.96 23.10
C SER A 221 6.26 12.06 22.22
N PHE A 222 5.95 10.98 21.51
CA PHE A 222 4.63 10.76 20.92
C PHE A 222 3.66 10.24 21.99
N VAL A 223 2.45 10.78 22.00
CA VAL A 223 1.34 10.22 22.77
C VAL A 223 0.36 9.60 21.78
N PRO A 224 0.08 8.28 21.88
CA PRO A 224 -0.96 7.67 21.06
C PRO A 224 -2.32 8.32 21.38
N ALA A 225 -3.01 8.84 20.37
CA ALA A 225 -4.27 9.55 20.59
C ALA A 225 -5.46 8.60 20.72
N ASP A 226 -5.45 7.44 20.02
CA ASP A 226 -6.57 6.50 20.03
C ASP A 226 -6.17 5.12 19.45
N PRO A 227 -6.84 4.02 19.83
CA PRO A 227 -6.55 2.71 19.24
C PRO A 227 -6.94 2.64 17.75
N TYR A 228 -6.37 1.70 17.02
CA TYR A 228 -6.53 1.49 15.59
C TYR A 228 -7.98 1.62 15.12
N GLN A 229 -8.22 2.52 14.17
CA GLN A 229 -9.43 2.51 13.36
C GLN A 229 -9.12 1.77 12.05
N ILE A 230 -9.97 0.82 11.68
CA ILE A 230 -9.98 0.13 10.38
C ILE A 230 -11.15 0.74 9.62
N GLU A 231 -10.88 1.38 8.48
CA GLU A 231 -11.90 1.87 7.54
C GLU A 231 -12.09 0.92 6.35
#